data_c91cffd9c22dce82fb3304bd7b7d6bf1
#
_entry.id   c91cffd9c22dce82fb3304bd7b7d6bf1
#
_cell.length_a   1.000
_cell.length_b   1.000
_cell.length_c   1.000
_cell.angle_alpha   90.00
_cell.angle_beta   90.00
_cell.angle_gamma   90.00
#
_symmetry.space_group_name_H-M   'P 1'
#
loop_
_entity.id
_entity.type
_entity.pdbx_description
1 polymer ?
#
loop_
_entity_poly.entity_id
_entity_poly.type
_entity_poly.pdbx_seq_one_letter_code
_entity_poly.pdbx_strand_id
1 'polypeptide(L)'
;MSAAPLQQQGDASIDTPAVQASKALLHDGYCIIKDIMPPENVAELAADFAPHFETTARSIGPFYGSGTKRFHSLLARSPRMAEFVLHPLVLDILNVVLGPNCDTIQLNLTQAIEILPGSEAQPPHRDQDMRTI
;
A
#
# COMPACT_ATOMS: atom_id res chain seq x y z
N MET A 1 -4.62 -55.92 11.85
CA MET A 1 -3.68 -54.83 11.53
C MET A 1 -4.41 -53.51 11.80
N SER A 2 -4.11 -52.92 12.94
CA SER A 2 -4.77 -51.66 13.39
C SER A 2 -3.96 -50.48 12.87
N ALA A 3 -4.57 -49.61 12.08
CA ALA A 3 -3.95 -48.38 11.61
C ALA A 3 -3.95 -47.35 12.75
N ALA A 4 -2.79 -46.85 13.12
CA ALA A 4 -2.65 -45.78 14.07
C ALA A 4 -3.20 -44.47 13.50
N PRO A 5 -3.87 -43.63 14.33
CA PRO A 5 -4.37 -42.35 13.86
C PRO A 5 -3.18 -41.39 13.60
N LEU A 6 -3.23 -40.72 12.46
CA LEU A 6 -2.35 -39.62 12.13
C LEU A 6 -2.58 -38.52 13.18
N GLN A 7 -1.56 -38.27 13.97
CA GLN A 7 -1.51 -37.11 14.86
C GLN A 7 -1.49 -35.87 13.99
N GLN A 8 -2.54 -35.07 14.04
CA GLN A 8 -2.55 -33.70 13.61
C GLN A 8 -1.51 -32.96 14.45
N GLN A 9 -0.35 -32.71 13.88
CA GLN A 9 0.60 -31.74 14.43
C GLN A 9 -0.11 -30.40 14.44
N GLY A 10 -0.35 -29.89 15.64
CA GLY A 10 -0.89 -28.56 15.83
C GLY A 10 0.00 -27.54 15.11
N ASP A 11 -0.59 -26.87 14.13
CA ASP A 11 -0.03 -25.72 13.47
C ASP A 11 0.14 -24.61 14.53
N ALA A 12 1.32 -24.53 15.12
CA ALA A 12 1.73 -23.35 15.85
C ALA A 12 1.80 -22.25 14.81
N SER A 13 0.75 -21.43 14.69
CA SER A 13 0.70 -20.29 13.77
C SER A 13 1.96 -19.46 14.01
N ILE A 14 2.90 -19.55 13.08
CA ILE A 14 4.16 -18.82 13.15
C ILE A 14 3.77 -17.33 13.14
N ASP A 15 3.96 -16.65 14.27
CA ASP A 15 3.62 -15.23 14.44
C ASP A 15 4.67 -14.37 13.71
N THR A 16 4.61 -14.41 12.39
CA THR A 16 5.52 -13.66 11.51
C THR A 16 5.23 -12.15 11.56
N PRO A 17 6.18 -11.28 11.20
CA PRO A 17 5.93 -9.84 11.09
C PRO A 17 4.72 -9.53 10.20
N ALA A 18 4.50 -10.28 9.13
CA ALA A 18 3.33 -10.12 8.26
C ALA A 18 2.03 -10.43 8.99
N VAL A 19 1.98 -11.52 9.77
CA VAL A 19 0.81 -11.90 10.56
C VAL A 19 0.51 -10.87 11.65
N GLN A 20 1.54 -10.36 12.34
CA GLN A 20 1.37 -9.31 13.37
C GLN A 20 0.83 -8.01 12.76
N ALA A 21 1.41 -7.54 11.64
CA ALA A 21 0.95 -6.36 10.93
C ALA A 21 -0.49 -6.53 10.40
N SER A 22 -0.82 -7.74 9.90
CA SER A 22 -2.17 -8.06 9.42
C SER A 22 -3.21 -8.06 10.56
N LYS A 23 -2.86 -8.58 11.74
CA LYS A 23 -3.73 -8.53 12.92
C LYS A 23 -4.04 -7.07 13.31
N ALA A 24 -3.02 -6.20 13.37
CA ALA A 24 -3.20 -4.78 13.64
C ALA A 24 -4.09 -4.11 12.57
N LEU A 25 -3.79 -4.35 11.29
CA LEU A 25 -4.57 -3.81 10.17
C LEU A 25 -6.05 -4.22 10.22
N LEU A 26 -6.34 -5.49 10.52
CA LEU A 26 -7.72 -5.99 10.58
C LEU A 26 -8.46 -5.53 11.84
N HIS A 27 -7.75 -5.30 12.95
CA HIS A 27 -8.36 -4.86 14.20
C HIS A 27 -8.53 -3.32 14.25
N ASP A 28 -7.47 -2.57 13.92
CA ASP A 28 -7.41 -1.12 14.09
C ASP A 28 -7.74 -0.34 12.81
N GLY A 29 -7.80 -1.04 11.66
CA GLY A 29 -8.01 -0.43 10.34
C GLY A 29 -6.72 0.13 9.71
N TYR A 30 -5.60 0.09 10.40
CA TYR A 30 -4.29 0.51 9.89
C TYR A 30 -3.16 -0.22 10.62
N CYS A 31 -1.97 -0.22 10.01
CA CYS A 31 -0.72 -0.56 10.70
C CYS A 31 0.41 0.35 10.21
N ILE A 32 1.39 0.59 11.09
CA ILE A 32 2.59 1.36 10.76
C ILE A 32 3.81 0.44 10.89
N ILE A 33 4.51 0.26 9.79
CA ILE A 33 5.75 -0.52 9.74
C ILE A 33 6.90 0.47 9.63
N LYS A 34 7.66 0.60 10.71
CA LYS A 34 8.80 1.51 10.76
C LYS A 34 9.99 0.92 10.01
N ASP A 35 10.78 1.81 9.41
CA ASP A 35 12.07 1.50 8.80
C ASP A 35 12.02 0.37 7.74
N ILE A 36 10.87 0.24 7.07
CA ILE A 36 10.66 -0.80 6.05
C ILE A 36 11.52 -0.57 4.81
N MET A 37 11.85 0.68 4.51
CA MET A 37 12.72 1.07 3.39
C MET A 37 13.90 1.87 3.92
N PRO A 38 15.13 1.65 3.38
CA PRO A 38 16.27 2.50 3.70
C PRO A 38 15.98 3.97 3.36
N PRO A 39 16.39 4.92 4.23
CA PRO A 39 16.17 6.35 3.98
C PRO A 39 16.74 6.85 2.65
N GLU A 40 17.87 6.29 2.21
CA GLU A 40 18.48 6.58 0.92
C GLU A 40 17.59 6.21 -0.25
N ASN A 41 16.93 5.03 -0.23
CA ASN A 41 16.00 4.61 -1.28
C ASN A 41 14.79 5.54 -1.35
N VAL A 42 14.30 5.99 -0.19
CA VAL A 42 13.21 6.97 -0.13
C VAL A 42 13.65 8.32 -0.71
N ALA A 43 14.84 8.78 -0.37
CA ALA A 43 15.39 10.05 -0.89
C ALA A 43 15.60 10.00 -2.42
N GLU A 44 16.12 8.90 -2.94
CA GLU A 44 16.31 8.70 -4.37
C GLU A 44 14.98 8.63 -5.12
N LEU A 45 13.97 7.93 -4.58
CA LEU A 45 12.63 7.91 -5.18
C LEU A 45 11.99 9.31 -5.16
N ALA A 46 12.16 10.07 -4.09
CA ALA A 46 11.70 11.44 -3.98
C ALA A 46 12.36 12.34 -5.04
N ALA A 47 13.66 12.18 -5.27
CA ALA A 47 14.40 12.89 -6.32
C ALA A 47 13.89 12.55 -7.73
N ASP A 48 13.57 11.27 -8.00
CA ASP A 48 12.99 10.87 -9.29
C ASP A 48 11.61 11.55 -9.52
N PHE A 49 10.85 11.79 -8.47
CA PHE A 49 9.51 12.38 -8.59
C PHE A 49 9.47 13.92 -8.52
N ALA A 50 10.50 14.57 -8.01
CA ALA A 50 10.53 16.03 -7.86
C ALA A 50 10.25 16.78 -9.20
N PRO A 51 10.89 16.45 -10.36
CA PRO A 51 10.60 17.13 -11.62
C PRO A 51 9.16 16.95 -12.10
N HIS A 52 8.54 15.81 -11.74
CA HIS A 52 7.13 15.56 -12.06
C HIS A 52 6.21 16.46 -11.24
N PHE A 53 6.49 16.68 -9.95
CA PHE A 53 5.72 17.63 -9.13
C PHE A 53 5.89 19.08 -9.61
N GLU A 54 7.07 19.47 -10.08
CA GLU A 54 7.30 20.82 -10.62
C GLU A 54 6.39 21.10 -11.83
N THR A 55 6.25 20.14 -12.73
CA THR A 55 5.49 20.28 -13.98
C THR A 55 4.01 19.92 -13.86
N THR A 56 3.59 19.26 -12.78
CA THR A 56 2.20 18.87 -12.57
C THR A 56 1.35 20.06 -12.12
N ALA A 57 0.27 20.33 -12.85
CA ALA A 57 -0.72 21.34 -12.47
C ALA A 57 -1.43 20.96 -11.16
N ARG A 58 -1.92 21.98 -10.47
CA ARG A 58 -2.78 21.76 -9.29
C ARG A 58 -4.08 21.07 -9.68
N SER A 59 -4.58 20.24 -8.80
CA SER A 59 -5.86 19.55 -8.97
C SER A 59 -7.03 20.55 -9.04
N ILE A 60 -8.12 20.11 -9.66
CA ILE A 60 -9.35 20.90 -9.80
C ILE A 60 -10.50 20.13 -9.14
N GLY A 61 -11.41 20.89 -8.53
CA GLY A 61 -12.64 20.38 -7.94
C GLY A 61 -12.58 20.20 -6.42
N PRO A 62 -13.77 20.13 -5.79
CA PRO A 62 -13.87 20.16 -4.33
C PRO A 62 -13.32 18.90 -3.65
N PHE A 63 -13.33 17.76 -4.36
CA PHE A 63 -12.83 16.50 -3.82
C PHE A 63 -11.30 16.45 -3.79
N TYR A 64 -10.65 16.81 -4.89
CA TYR A 64 -9.18 16.75 -4.96
C TYR A 64 -8.51 17.94 -4.27
N GLY A 65 -9.21 19.10 -4.23
CA GLY A 65 -8.71 20.34 -3.65
C GLY A 65 -7.67 21.04 -4.53
N SER A 66 -7.78 22.37 -4.65
CA SER A 66 -6.84 23.19 -5.43
C SER A 66 -5.43 23.29 -4.85
N GLY A 67 -5.26 22.84 -3.62
CA GLY A 67 -3.97 22.77 -2.92
C GLY A 67 -3.22 21.45 -3.11
N THR A 68 -3.62 20.61 -4.05
CA THR A 68 -2.92 19.32 -4.29
C THR A 68 -2.39 19.20 -5.69
N LYS A 69 -1.29 18.47 -5.85
CA LYS A 69 -0.79 18.00 -7.15
C LYS A 69 -0.79 16.49 -7.16
N ARG A 70 -1.16 15.88 -8.27
CA ARG A 70 -1.27 14.42 -8.39
C ARG A 70 -0.80 13.94 -9.75
N PHE A 71 -0.03 12.87 -9.78
CA PHE A 71 0.30 12.16 -11.02
C PHE A 71 0.32 10.66 -10.78
N HIS A 72 0.13 9.91 -11.86
CA HIS A 72 -0.08 8.46 -11.85
C HIS A 72 1.04 7.73 -12.57
N SER A 73 0.93 6.39 -12.60
CA SER A 73 1.84 5.51 -13.35
C SER A 73 3.28 5.59 -12.86
N LEU A 74 3.46 5.51 -11.53
CA LEU A 74 4.77 5.72 -10.89
C LEU A 74 5.82 4.70 -11.34
N LEU A 75 5.42 3.45 -11.62
CA LEU A 75 6.32 2.42 -12.16
C LEU A 75 6.91 2.79 -13.52
N ALA A 76 6.20 3.59 -14.33
CA ALA A 76 6.71 4.07 -15.60
C ALA A 76 7.58 5.34 -15.44
N ARG A 77 7.56 5.98 -14.28
CA ARG A 77 8.30 7.22 -14.00
C ARG A 77 9.59 7.00 -13.24
N SER A 78 9.64 5.94 -12.43
CA SER A 78 10.85 5.55 -11.71
C SER A 78 10.94 4.02 -11.63
N PRO A 79 12.06 3.42 -12.08
CA PRO A 79 12.30 2.00 -11.90
C PRO A 79 12.42 1.60 -10.43
N ARG A 80 12.82 2.54 -9.54
CA ARG A 80 12.91 2.33 -8.09
C ARG A 80 11.54 2.06 -7.45
N MET A 81 10.46 2.54 -8.05
CA MET A 81 9.12 2.31 -7.52
C MET A 81 8.78 0.82 -7.42
N ALA A 82 9.42 -0.03 -8.23
CA ALA A 82 9.21 -1.47 -8.17
C ALA A 82 9.65 -2.07 -6.81
N GLU A 83 10.72 -1.57 -6.21
CA GLU A 83 11.21 -2.04 -4.90
C GLU A 83 10.18 -1.80 -3.79
N PHE A 84 9.46 -0.67 -3.86
CA PHE A 84 8.41 -0.33 -2.90
C PHE A 84 7.16 -1.18 -3.11
N VAL A 85 6.74 -1.36 -4.36
CA VAL A 85 5.52 -2.13 -4.69
C VAL A 85 5.72 -3.63 -4.43
N LEU A 86 6.91 -4.15 -4.70
CA LEU A 86 7.24 -5.58 -4.56
C LEU A 86 7.92 -5.91 -3.23
N HIS A 87 7.87 -5.01 -2.25
CA HIS A 87 8.50 -5.28 -0.96
C HIS A 87 7.92 -6.55 -0.32
N PRO A 88 8.75 -7.56 0.02
CA PRO A 88 8.27 -8.89 0.44
C PRO A 88 7.27 -8.82 1.60
N LEU A 89 7.58 -8.05 2.66
CA LEU A 89 6.68 -7.92 3.81
C LEU A 89 5.31 -7.33 3.42
N VAL A 90 5.28 -6.37 2.49
CA VAL A 90 4.01 -5.80 1.99
C VAL A 90 3.20 -6.85 1.24
N LEU A 91 3.84 -7.63 0.37
CA LEU A 91 3.18 -8.71 -0.37
C LEU A 91 2.68 -9.81 0.57
N ASP A 92 3.44 -10.17 1.60
CA ASP A 92 3.02 -11.16 2.60
C ASP A 92 1.79 -10.67 3.39
N ILE A 93 1.75 -9.40 3.79
CA ILE A 93 0.58 -8.80 4.46
C ILE A 93 -0.63 -8.83 3.52
N LEU A 94 -0.47 -8.45 2.26
CA LEU A 94 -1.55 -8.48 1.27
C LEU A 94 -2.09 -9.90 1.09
N ASN A 95 -1.22 -10.90 1.03
CA ASN A 95 -1.63 -12.31 0.94
C ASN A 95 -2.43 -12.76 2.17
N VAL A 96 -2.03 -12.34 3.38
CA VAL A 96 -2.77 -12.68 4.61
C VAL A 96 -4.15 -11.99 4.63
N VAL A 97 -4.23 -10.73 4.22
CA VAL A 97 -5.45 -9.91 4.34
C VAL A 97 -6.42 -10.13 3.19
N LEU A 98 -5.93 -10.18 1.96
CA LEU A 98 -6.77 -10.26 0.76
C LEU A 98 -6.90 -11.69 0.23
N GLY A 99 -5.84 -12.50 0.33
CA GLY A 99 -5.78 -13.85 -0.22
C GLY A 99 -6.97 -14.76 0.14
N PRO A 100 -7.54 -14.71 1.37
CA PRO A 100 -8.72 -15.50 1.69
C PRO A 100 -9.98 -15.19 0.86
N ASN A 101 -10.01 -14.04 0.18
CA ASN A 101 -11.17 -13.55 -0.56
C ASN A 101 -10.92 -13.38 -2.07
N CYS A 102 -9.75 -13.75 -2.58
CA CYS A 102 -9.42 -13.61 -4.00
C CYS A 102 -8.35 -14.64 -4.43
N ASP A 103 -8.42 -15.04 -5.69
CA ASP A 103 -7.43 -15.94 -6.29
C ASP A 103 -6.16 -15.20 -6.72
N THR A 104 -6.27 -13.91 -7.00
CA THR A 104 -5.15 -13.09 -7.48
C THR A 104 -5.26 -11.65 -6.96
N ILE A 105 -4.15 -11.15 -6.46
CA ILE A 105 -4.02 -9.75 -6.04
C ILE A 105 -3.38 -8.97 -7.19
N GLN A 106 -3.96 -7.85 -7.58
CA GLN A 106 -3.46 -6.98 -8.64
C GLN A 106 -3.20 -5.56 -8.13
N LEU A 107 -2.11 -4.98 -8.58
CA LEU A 107 -1.85 -3.56 -8.39
C LEU A 107 -2.82 -2.76 -9.24
N ASN A 108 -3.68 -2.00 -8.59
CA ASN A 108 -4.70 -1.22 -9.28
C ASN A 108 -4.17 0.14 -9.75
N LEU A 109 -3.52 0.88 -8.86
CA LEU A 109 -3.07 2.25 -9.10
C LEU A 109 -1.79 2.54 -8.33
N THR A 110 -0.90 3.28 -8.95
CA THR A 110 0.19 3.98 -8.26
C THR A 110 0.04 5.48 -8.49
N GLN A 111 0.03 6.25 -7.42
CA GLN A 111 -0.17 7.69 -7.45
C GLN A 111 0.74 8.40 -6.46
N ALA A 112 1.38 9.47 -6.89
CA ALA A 112 2.05 10.43 -6.02
C ALA A 112 1.13 11.64 -5.80
N ILE A 113 1.05 12.08 -4.55
CA ILE A 113 0.21 13.20 -4.14
C ILE A 113 1.07 14.15 -3.30
N GLU A 114 1.12 15.42 -3.70
CA GLU A 114 1.67 16.51 -2.90
C GLU A 114 0.53 17.34 -2.37
N ILE A 115 0.47 17.53 -1.06
CA ILE A 115 -0.52 18.37 -0.38
C ILE A 115 0.21 19.64 0.06
N LEU A 116 -0.18 20.77 -0.50
CA LEU A 116 0.42 22.06 -0.21
C LEU A 116 -0.10 22.64 1.11
N PRO A 117 0.69 23.50 1.78
CA PRO A 117 0.23 24.18 2.99
C PRO A 117 -1.09 24.94 2.78
N GLY A 118 -2.00 24.83 3.73
CA GLY A 118 -3.32 25.47 3.65
C GLY A 118 -4.35 24.72 2.79
N SER A 119 -4.03 23.52 2.30
CA SER A 119 -5.00 22.68 1.60
C SER A 119 -6.14 22.26 2.54
N GLU A 120 -7.36 22.27 2.03
CA GLU A 120 -8.51 21.74 2.75
C GLU A 120 -8.44 20.21 2.85
N ALA A 121 -8.97 19.68 3.96
CA ALA A 121 -9.10 18.23 4.12
C ALA A 121 -10.15 17.67 3.16
N GLN A 122 -9.88 16.49 2.60
CA GLN A 122 -10.88 15.75 1.86
C GLN A 122 -12.01 15.30 2.82
N PRO A 123 -13.27 15.23 2.36
CA PRO A 123 -14.32 14.60 3.14
C PRO A 123 -13.97 13.12 3.38
N PRO A 124 -14.34 12.55 4.54
CA PRO A 124 -14.20 11.11 4.76
C PRO A 124 -14.84 10.30 3.64
N HIS A 125 -14.13 9.36 3.08
CA HIS A 125 -14.57 8.56 1.94
C HIS A 125 -13.95 7.15 1.98
N ARG A 126 -14.49 6.26 1.17
CA ARG A 126 -13.89 4.97 0.85
C ARG A 126 -13.49 4.98 -0.62
N ASP A 127 -12.28 4.55 -0.93
CA ASP A 127 -11.81 4.48 -2.31
C ASP A 127 -12.63 3.50 -3.16
N GLN A 128 -13.24 2.50 -2.52
CA GLN A 128 -14.16 1.57 -3.16
C GLN A 128 -15.40 2.25 -3.75
N ASP A 129 -15.90 3.29 -3.10
CA ASP A 129 -17.11 4.00 -3.53
C ASP A 129 -16.88 4.84 -4.80
N MET A 130 -15.62 5.05 -5.18
CA MET A 130 -15.25 5.79 -6.38
C MET A 130 -15.27 4.95 -7.66
N ARG A 131 -15.61 3.66 -7.56
CA ARG A 131 -15.67 2.73 -8.69
C ARG A 131 -16.99 1.98 -8.66
N THR A 132 -17.90 2.42 -9.49
CA THR A 132 -19.03 1.56 -9.91
C THR A 132 -18.44 0.46 -10.82
N ILE A 133 -18.41 -0.74 -10.30
CA ILE A 133 -18.19 -1.96 -11.10
C ILE A 133 -19.50 -2.31 -11.78
#